data_164e7799196c33f6ffabcb6f1afe0d88
#
_entry.id   164e7799196c33f6ffabcb6f1afe0d88
#
_cell.length_a   1.000
_cell.length_b   1.000
_cell.length_c   1.000
_cell.angle_alpha   90.00
_cell.angle_beta   90.00
_cell.angle_gamma   90.00
#
_symmetry.space_group_name_H-M   'P 1'
#
loop_
_entity.id
_entity.type
_entity.pdbx_description
1 polymer ?
#
loop_
_entity_poly.entity_id
_entity_poly.type
_entity_poly.pdbx_seq_one_letter_code
_entity_poly.pdbx_strand_id
1 'polypeptide(L)'
;MSTFIHFSNSKNRYPIHADLHTHSVSSGHGSTDTVTDMINFASDSGLSILGISEHGPATVGSAKASYFQSLKLADRNRFGIKVLYGAELNIINTAGDVDLD
;
A
#
# COMPACT_ATOMS: atom_id res chain seq x y z
N MET A 1 -7.54 7.15 0.07
CA MET A 1 -7.63 7.12 -1.39
C MET A 1 -6.35 6.64 -1.99
N SER A 2 -6.45 5.70 -2.84
CA SER A 2 -5.31 5.22 -3.58
C SER A 2 -4.77 6.30 -4.52
N THR A 3 -3.46 6.35 -4.66
CA THR A 3 -2.78 7.31 -5.52
C THR A 3 -2.30 6.66 -6.80
N PHE A 4 -3.18 5.98 -7.48
CA PHE A 4 -2.83 5.43 -8.78
C PHE A 4 -2.52 6.56 -9.75
N ILE A 5 -1.32 6.52 -10.29
CA ILE A 5 -0.91 7.42 -11.35
C ILE A 5 -1.14 6.66 -12.66
N HIS A 6 -2.05 7.17 -13.46
CA HIS A 6 -2.35 6.55 -14.73
C HIS A 6 -1.49 7.10 -15.84
N PHE A 7 -0.45 6.38 -16.16
CA PHE A 7 0.28 6.57 -17.41
C PHE A 7 -0.19 5.53 -18.42
N SER A 8 -1.47 5.36 -18.47
CA SER A 8 -2.09 4.20 -19.11
C SER A 8 -2.25 4.32 -20.59
N ASN A 9 -1.87 5.40 -21.18
CA ASN A 9 -2.12 5.51 -22.60
C ASN A 9 -1.00 4.85 -23.40
N SER A 10 -1.35 4.38 -24.56
CA SER A 10 -0.44 3.76 -25.50
C SER A 10 0.68 4.68 -25.98
N LYS A 11 0.57 5.98 -25.70
CA LYS A 11 1.59 6.95 -26.07
C LYS A 11 2.75 6.98 -25.09
N ASN A 12 2.60 6.38 -23.91
CA ASN A 12 3.67 6.33 -22.95
C ASN A 12 4.69 5.28 -23.39
N ARG A 13 5.89 5.74 -23.72
CA ARG A 13 6.98 4.87 -24.15
C ARG A 13 7.44 3.94 -23.01
N TYR A 14 7.31 4.38 -21.78
CA TYR A 14 7.74 3.64 -20.59
C TYR A 14 6.53 3.45 -19.67
N PRO A 15 5.60 2.56 -20.05
CA PRO A 15 4.40 2.37 -19.26
C PRO A 15 4.74 1.93 -17.85
N ILE A 16 4.06 2.53 -16.88
CA ILE A 16 4.23 2.15 -15.48
C ILE A 16 3.26 1.01 -15.20
N HIS A 17 3.81 -0.10 -14.74
CA HIS A 17 3.07 -1.30 -14.38
C HIS A 17 3.06 -1.54 -12.87
N ALA A 18 3.57 -0.60 -12.09
CA ALA A 18 3.68 -0.73 -10.64
C ALA A 18 3.31 0.58 -9.96
N ASP A 19 2.61 0.49 -8.83
CA ASP A 19 2.46 1.58 -7.87
C ASP A 19 2.92 1.04 -6.52
N LEU A 20 3.98 1.60 -5.97
CA LEU A 20 4.66 1.08 -4.79
C LEU A 20 4.33 1.82 -3.50
N HIS A 21 3.51 2.87 -3.56
CA HIS A 21 3.18 3.66 -2.38
C HIS A 21 1.69 3.98 -2.36
N THR A 22 0.93 3.14 -1.69
CA THR A 22 -0.51 3.33 -1.55
C THR A 22 -0.95 3.06 -0.12
N HIS A 23 -2.11 3.59 0.23
CA HIS A 23 -2.74 3.41 1.53
C HIS A 23 -4.16 2.91 1.37
N SER A 24 -4.54 1.95 2.20
CA SER A 24 -5.93 1.52 2.33
C SER A 24 -6.60 2.22 3.52
N VAL A 25 -7.83 1.83 3.80
CA VAL A 25 -8.56 2.29 4.98
C VAL A 25 -7.80 2.02 6.28
N SER A 26 -6.91 1.02 6.28
CA SER A 26 -6.10 0.65 7.46
C SER A 26 -5.10 1.72 7.89
N SER A 27 -4.79 2.69 7.02
CA SER A 27 -3.96 3.85 7.39
C SER A 27 -4.69 4.86 8.29
N GLY A 28 -6.00 4.74 8.44
CA GLY A 28 -6.80 5.57 9.32
C GLY A 28 -7.25 6.90 8.74
N HIS A 29 -6.72 7.30 7.60
CA HIS A 29 -7.15 8.50 6.89
C HIS A 29 -6.75 8.44 5.42
N GLY A 30 -7.36 9.29 4.64
CA GLY A 30 -7.00 9.48 3.23
C GLY A 30 -7.55 8.43 2.28
N SER A 31 -8.14 7.37 2.79
CA SER A 31 -8.75 6.33 1.96
C SER A 31 -9.90 5.65 2.69
N THR A 32 -10.91 5.25 1.94
CA THR A 32 -11.98 4.37 2.40
C THR A 32 -11.90 3.00 1.73
N ASP A 33 -10.92 2.80 0.87
CA ASP A 33 -10.77 1.56 0.12
C ASP A 33 -10.14 0.46 0.98
N THR A 34 -10.68 -0.74 0.86
CA THR A 34 -10.03 -1.92 1.44
C THR A 34 -8.87 -2.36 0.56
N VAL A 35 -7.96 -3.19 1.11
CA VAL A 35 -6.87 -3.76 0.33
C VAL A 35 -7.41 -4.54 -0.88
N THR A 36 -8.48 -5.29 -0.70
CA THR A 36 -9.08 -6.04 -1.81
C THR A 36 -9.62 -5.12 -2.91
N ASP A 37 -10.26 -4.01 -2.54
CA ASP A 37 -10.72 -3.01 -3.51
C ASP A 37 -9.57 -2.45 -4.32
N MET A 38 -8.47 -2.13 -3.64
CA MET A 38 -7.28 -1.59 -4.28
C MET A 38 -6.64 -2.58 -5.25
N ILE A 39 -6.58 -3.85 -4.89
CA ILE A 39 -6.02 -4.89 -5.75
C ILE A 39 -6.89 -5.06 -7.01
N ASN A 40 -8.20 -5.08 -6.85
CA ASN A 40 -9.12 -5.13 -7.98
C ASN A 40 -8.95 -3.93 -8.90
N PHE A 41 -8.82 -2.74 -8.33
CA PHE A 41 -8.63 -1.51 -9.09
C PHE A 41 -7.30 -1.53 -9.85
N ALA A 42 -6.24 -2.01 -9.19
CA ALA A 42 -4.92 -2.15 -9.79
C ALA A 42 -4.97 -3.12 -10.98
N SER A 43 -5.65 -4.24 -10.82
CA SER A 43 -5.82 -5.22 -11.89
C SER A 43 -6.55 -4.61 -13.10
N ASP A 44 -7.65 -3.91 -12.84
CA ASP A 44 -8.43 -3.26 -13.90
C ASP A 44 -7.64 -2.14 -14.59
N SER A 45 -6.72 -1.51 -13.87
CA SER A 45 -5.89 -0.42 -14.40
C SER A 45 -4.64 -0.90 -15.14
N GLY A 46 -4.41 -2.20 -15.20
CA GLY A 46 -3.27 -2.77 -15.92
C GLY A 46 -1.98 -2.78 -15.12
N LEU A 47 -2.03 -2.56 -13.81
CA LEU A 47 -0.85 -2.73 -12.95
C LEU A 47 -0.54 -4.22 -12.77
N SER A 48 0.73 -4.54 -12.64
CA SER A 48 1.19 -5.89 -12.32
C SER A 48 1.75 -6.00 -10.91
N ILE A 49 2.13 -4.88 -10.32
CA ILE A 49 2.67 -4.83 -8.95
C ILE A 49 1.98 -3.70 -8.19
N LEU A 50 1.48 -4.00 -7.01
CA LEU A 50 0.89 -3.03 -6.09
C LEU A 50 1.60 -3.10 -4.75
N GLY A 51 2.21 -2.00 -4.33
CA GLY A 51 2.79 -1.85 -3.00
C GLY A 51 1.81 -1.14 -2.08
N ILE A 52 1.51 -1.75 -0.95
CA ILE A 52 0.63 -1.18 0.07
C ILE A 52 1.51 -0.83 1.26
N SER A 53 1.59 0.46 1.56
CA SER A 53 2.47 1.02 2.59
C SER A 53 1.66 1.82 3.61
N GLU A 54 0.85 1.11 4.38
CA GLU A 54 0.01 1.75 5.41
C GLU A 54 0.86 2.57 6.37
N HIS A 55 0.31 3.67 6.88
CA HIS A 55 0.95 4.42 7.94
C HIS A 55 1.19 3.54 9.16
N GLY A 56 2.35 3.67 9.79
CA GLY A 56 2.71 2.92 10.97
C GLY A 56 1.83 3.22 12.19
N PRO A 57 1.92 2.43 13.25
CA PRO A 57 0.99 2.48 14.39
C PRO A 57 0.93 3.82 15.13
N ALA A 58 1.99 4.63 15.07
CA ALA A 58 1.99 5.95 15.72
C ALA A 58 1.11 6.98 15.02
N THR A 59 0.69 6.73 13.81
CA THR A 59 -0.28 7.59 13.12
C THR A 59 -1.66 7.38 13.73
N VAL A 60 -2.30 8.47 14.15
CA VAL A 60 -3.64 8.41 14.75
C VAL A 60 -4.62 7.78 13.77
N GLY A 61 -5.35 6.77 14.24
CA GLY A 61 -6.33 6.05 13.44
C GLY A 61 -5.75 4.91 12.61
N SER A 62 -4.43 4.79 12.53
CA SER A 62 -3.81 3.70 11.79
C SER A 62 -3.91 2.36 12.54
N ALA A 63 -3.67 1.29 11.79
CA ALA A 63 -3.67 -0.07 12.33
C ALA A 63 -2.59 -0.25 13.39
N LYS A 64 -2.83 -1.20 14.28
CA LYS A 64 -1.86 -1.56 15.34
C LYS A 64 -0.75 -2.43 14.79
N ALA A 65 0.33 -2.56 15.57
CA ALA A 65 1.47 -3.40 15.19
C ALA A 65 1.06 -4.83 14.82
N SER A 66 0.05 -5.39 15.48
CA SER A 66 -0.45 -6.74 15.19
C SER A 66 -0.97 -6.89 13.76
N TYR A 67 -1.53 -5.85 13.18
CA TYR A 67 -1.94 -5.86 11.77
C TYR A 67 -0.73 -6.11 10.87
N PHE A 68 0.36 -5.36 11.08
CA PHE A 68 1.58 -5.50 10.27
C PHE A 68 2.20 -6.89 10.45
N GLN A 69 2.15 -7.46 11.63
CA GLN A 69 2.61 -8.83 11.87
C GLN A 69 1.80 -9.84 11.07
N SER A 70 0.51 -9.64 10.95
CA SER A 70 -0.36 -10.55 10.20
C SER A 70 -0.10 -10.54 8.70
N LEU A 71 0.50 -9.47 8.17
CA LEU A 71 0.81 -9.38 6.74
C LEU A 71 1.82 -10.42 6.27
N LYS A 72 2.58 -11.02 7.18
CA LYS A 72 3.47 -12.13 6.85
C LYS A 72 2.72 -13.35 6.31
N LEU A 73 1.45 -13.47 6.64
CA LEU A 73 0.57 -14.57 6.23
C LEU A 73 -0.31 -14.20 5.04
N ALA A 74 -0.26 -12.95 4.60
CA ALA A 74 -1.11 -12.48 3.52
C ALA A 74 -0.65 -13.04 2.17
N ASP A 75 -1.61 -13.33 1.31
CA ASP A 75 -1.34 -13.78 -0.04
C ASP A 75 -0.76 -12.63 -0.86
N ARG A 76 0.39 -12.87 -1.48
CA ARG A 76 1.11 -11.87 -2.28
C ARG A 76 0.79 -11.94 -3.77
N ASN A 77 -0.02 -12.88 -4.18
CA ASN A 77 -0.44 -13.02 -5.58
C ASN A 77 -1.95 -13.07 -5.61
N ARG A 78 -2.57 -11.96 -5.99
CA ARG A 78 -4.03 -11.84 -5.97
C ARG A 78 -4.50 -11.19 -7.27
N PHE A 79 -5.49 -11.81 -7.91
CA PHE A 79 -6.09 -11.30 -9.14
C PHE A 79 -5.06 -10.97 -10.24
N GLY A 80 -4.00 -11.78 -10.31
CA GLY A 80 -2.92 -11.55 -11.27
C GLY A 80 -1.95 -10.43 -10.91
N ILE A 81 -2.10 -9.85 -9.72
CA ILE A 81 -1.26 -8.76 -9.21
C ILE A 81 -0.29 -9.32 -8.17
N LYS A 82 0.97 -8.92 -8.25
CA LYS A 82 1.93 -9.13 -7.16
C LYS A 82 1.75 -8.00 -6.14
N VAL A 83 1.37 -8.37 -4.93
CA VAL A 83 1.13 -7.41 -3.84
C VAL A 83 2.32 -7.41 -2.90
N LEU A 84 2.89 -6.23 -2.69
CA LEU A 84 3.97 -6.01 -1.74
C LEU A 84 3.39 -5.29 -0.52
N TYR A 85 3.48 -5.93 0.63
CA TYR A 85 2.99 -5.36 1.88
C TYR A 85 4.15 -4.72 2.64
N GLY A 86 4.00 -3.47 3.01
CA GLY A 86 4.99 -2.71 3.73
C GLY A 86 4.34 -1.73 4.69
N ALA A 87 5.13 -0.79 5.19
CA ALA A 87 4.65 0.25 6.10
C ALA A 87 5.38 1.56 5.81
N GLU A 88 4.65 2.64 5.94
CA GLU A 88 5.23 3.98 5.99
C GLU A 88 5.49 4.31 7.45
N LEU A 89 6.74 4.15 7.87
CA LEU A 89 7.12 4.24 9.27
C LEU A 89 7.14 5.69 9.77
N ASN A 90 6.81 5.88 11.05
CA ASN A 90 7.01 7.15 11.73
C ASN A 90 8.31 7.11 12.53
N ILE A 91 9.09 8.19 12.43
CA ILE A 91 10.22 8.40 13.33
C ILE A 91 9.66 8.97 14.63
N ILE A 92 9.88 8.28 15.75
CA ILE A 92 9.20 8.57 17.01
C ILE A 92 10.04 9.35 18.01
N ASN A 93 11.32 9.56 17.72
CA ASN A 93 12.21 10.35 18.57
C ASN A 93 13.42 10.86 17.80
N THR A 94 14.24 11.67 18.46
CA THR A 94 15.43 12.27 17.84
C THR A 94 16.58 11.28 17.62
N ALA A 95 16.51 10.10 18.21
CA ALA A 95 17.48 9.04 17.96
C ALA A 95 17.19 8.28 16.65
N GLY A 96 16.05 8.57 16.01
CA GLY A 96 15.68 7.91 14.77
C GLY A 96 14.95 6.59 14.92
N ASP A 97 14.48 6.27 16.13
CA ASP A 97 13.68 5.07 16.34
C ASP A 97 12.35 5.18 15.57
N VAL A 98 11.86 4.06 15.10
CA VAL A 98 10.62 3.98 14.35
C VAL A 98 9.55 3.23 15.12
N ASP A 99 8.29 3.39 14.71
CA ASP A 99 7.13 2.88 15.41
C ASP A 99 6.81 1.40 15.13
N LEU A 100 7.64 0.73 14.35
CA LEU A 100 7.46 -0.68 14.03
C LEU A 100 8.84 -1.35 13.95
N ASP A 101 8.96 -2.51 14.57
CA ASP A 101 10.20 -3.30 14.56
C ASP A 101 10.42 -4.05 13.24
#